data_eee5b966fce5e2516d0b9d3eb394af06
#
_entry.id   eee5b966fce5e2516d0b9d3eb394af06
#
_cell.length_a   1.000
_cell.length_b   1.000
_cell.length_c   1.000
_cell.angle_alpha   90.00
_cell.angle_beta   90.00
_cell.angle_gamma   90.00
#
_symmetry.space_group_name_H-M   'P 1'
#
loop_
_entity.id
_entity.type
_entity.pdbx_description
1 polymer ?
#
loop_
_entity_poly.entity_id
_entity_poly.type
_entity_poly.pdbx_seq_one_letter_code
_entity_poly.pdbx_strand_id
1 'polypeptide(L)'
;MKELEILLNRRWILKSEDKELYYRVRDAVGEIRKYVTDKLGCQIIDNSLLIKLEKIPVIPEQFMGIGQFSSKEEYVYLCILLMFLEDKDAQEQFILSQLTEYMTAVMPGEITDWTLYNNRRKLIRVLRYTVEQGMVRVTDGTDDVFMDDALSLIHIS
;
A
#
# COMPACT_ATOMS: atom_id res chain seq x y z
N MET A 1 6.78 -21.31 15.95
CA MET A 1 6.88 -21.34 14.46
C MET A 1 5.63 -20.85 13.73
N LYS A 2 4.47 -20.76 14.38
CA LYS A 2 3.26 -20.12 13.80
C LYS A 2 3.48 -18.64 13.45
N GLU A 3 4.24 -17.93 14.24
CA GLU A 3 4.52 -16.50 14.05
C GLU A 3 5.39 -16.26 12.81
N LEU A 4 6.33 -17.15 12.52
CA LEU A 4 7.11 -17.11 11.27
C LEU A 4 6.21 -17.35 10.04
N GLU A 5 5.31 -18.30 10.11
CA GLU A 5 4.33 -18.58 9.05
C GLU A 5 3.45 -17.35 8.78
N ILE A 6 3.00 -16.67 9.83
CA ILE A 6 2.23 -15.42 9.70
C ILE A 6 3.05 -14.35 8.99
N LEU A 7 4.32 -14.16 9.37
CA LEU A 7 5.22 -13.19 8.73
C LEU A 7 5.53 -13.54 7.26
N LEU A 8 5.61 -14.82 6.93
CA LEU A 8 5.80 -15.26 5.55
C LEU A 8 4.57 -15.00 4.67
N ASN A 9 3.37 -15.18 5.22
CA ASN A 9 2.12 -15.06 4.47
C ASN A 9 1.53 -13.64 4.43
N ARG A 10 1.94 -12.76 5.34
CA ARG A 10 1.46 -11.38 5.39
C ARG A 10 2.53 -10.40 4.91
N ARG A 11 2.08 -9.28 4.33
CA ARG A 11 2.97 -8.17 3.94
C ARG A 11 3.57 -7.52 5.19
N TRP A 12 2.72 -7.21 6.15
CA TRP A 12 3.04 -6.65 7.46
C TRP A 12 1.96 -6.99 8.47
N ILE A 13 2.24 -6.69 9.72
CA ILE A 13 1.29 -6.76 10.83
C ILE A 13 1.23 -5.35 11.42
N LEU A 14 0.11 -4.66 11.20
CA LEU A 14 -0.11 -3.32 11.72
C LEU A 14 -0.66 -3.39 13.14
N LYS A 15 -0.02 -2.67 14.06
CA LYS A 15 -0.49 -2.57 15.45
C LYS A 15 -1.87 -1.95 15.55
N SER A 16 -2.23 -1.05 14.62
CA SER A 16 -3.53 -0.39 14.57
C SER A 16 -4.67 -1.32 14.16
N GLU A 17 -4.38 -2.40 13.42
CA GLU A 17 -5.38 -3.35 12.93
C GLU A 17 -5.56 -4.52 13.91
N ASP A 18 -4.46 -5.11 14.39
CA ASP A 18 -4.47 -6.27 15.28
C ASP A 18 -3.37 -6.13 16.34
N LYS A 19 -3.73 -5.48 17.44
CA LYS A 19 -2.81 -5.21 18.55
C LYS A 19 -2.34 -6.48 19.24
N GLU A 20 -3.22 -7.48 19.37
CA GLU A 20 -2.90 -8.75 20.03
C GLU A 20 -1.90 -9.55 19.18
N LEU A 21 -2.16 -9.69 17.89
CA LEU A 21 -1.26 -10.35 16.96
C LEU A 21 0.08 -9.63 16.89
N TYR A 22 0.08 -8.29 16.86
CA TYR A 22 1.30 -7.49 16.83
C TYR A 22 2.20 -7.83 18.02
N TYR A 23 1.69 -7.80 19.25
CA TYR A 23 2.50 -8.10 20.44
C TYR A 23 2.94 -9.56 20.48
N ARG A 24 2.06 -10.49 20.14
CA ARG A 24 2.40 -11.91 20.08
C ARG A 24 3.57 -12.17 19.11
N VAL A 25 3.54 -11.58 17.93
CA VAL A 25 4.63 -11.75 16.95
C VAL A 25 5.88 -11.00 17.40
N ARG A 26 5.74 -9.81 17.99
CA ARG A 26 6.86 -9.02 18.51
C ARG A 26 7.66 -9.79 19.57
N ASP A 27 6.97 -10.47 20.48
CA ASP A 27 7.62 -11.28 21.53
C ASP A 27 8.42 -12.44 20.92
N ALA A 28 7.96 -13.00 19.80
CA ALA A 28 8.63 -14.08 19.09
C ALA A 28 9.77 -13.64 18.16
N VAL A 29 9.87 -12.33 17.82
CA VAL A 29 10.86 -11.81 16.85
C VAL A 29 12.28 -12.16 17.25
N GLY A 30 12.62 -12.12 18.54
CA GLY A 30 13.97 -12.43 19.03
C GLY A 30 14.45 -13.83 18.65
N GLU A 31 13.57 -14.83 18.75
CA GLU A 31 13.86 -16.22 18.39
C GLU A 31 13.88 -16.42 16.86
N ILE A 32 12.96 -15.78 16.18
CA ILE A 32 12.77 -15.93 14.71
C ILE A 32 13.87 -15.22 13.93
N ARG A 33 14.34 -14.07 14.40
CA ARG A 33 15.28 -13.18 13.69
C ARG A 33 16.52 -13.92 13.21
N LYS A 34 17.17 -14.66 14.09
CA LYS A 34 18.40 -15.39 13.74
C LYS A 34 18.14 -16.42 12.63
N TYR A 35 17.07 -17.20 12.77
CA TYR A 35 16.70 -18.19 11.76
C TYR A 35 16.41 -17.53 10.40
N VAL A 36 15.64 -16.46 10.41
CA VAL A 36 15.26 -15.71 9.19
C VAL A 36 16.50 -15.13 8.50
N THR A 37 17.40 -14.52 9.25
CA THR A 37 18.64 -13.94 8.68
C THR A 37 19.57 -15.03 8.15
N ASP A 38 19.83 -16.08 8.93
CA ASP A 38 20.82 -17.10 8.60
C ASP A 38 20.35 -18.09 7.52
N LYS A 39 19.05 -18.40 7.49
CA LYS A 39 18.49 -19.44 6.61
C LYS A 39 17.74 -18.89 5.41
N LEU A 40 17.05 -17.76 5.57
CA LEU A 40 16.22 -17.18 4.50
C LEU A 40 16.87 -15.96 3.85
N GLY A 41 17.95 -15.41 4.44
CA GLY A 41 18.58 -14.18 3.94
C GLY A 41 17.69 -12.95 4.00
N CYS A 42 16.60 -13.01 4.77
CA CYS A 42 15.61 -11.94 4.91
C CYS A 42 15.85 -11.14 6.20
N GLN A 43 15.30 -9.92 6.25
CA GLN A 43 15.35 -9.08 7.44
C GLN A 43 13.95 -8.91 8.02
N ILE A 44 13.87 -8.80 9.36
CA ILE A 44 12.64 -8.42 10.05
C ILE A 44 12.76 -6.95 10.45
N ILE A 45 11.82 -6.15 9.98
CA ILE A 45 11.62 -4.77 10.41
C ILE A 45 10.53 -4.80 11.48
N ASP A 46 10.85 -4.34 12.69
CA ASP A 46 9.94 -4.18 13.80
C ASP A 46 10.10 -2.79 14.42
N ASN A 47 9.01 -2.08 14.52
CA ASN A 47 8.94 -0.75 15.12
C ASN A 47 7.62 -0.59 15.89
N SER A 48 7.34 0.59 16.40
CA SER A 48 6.14 0.86 17.20
C SER A 48 4.82 0.77 16.42
N LEU A 49 4.86 0.73 15.11
CA LEU A 49 3.68 0.77 14.22
C LEU A 49 3.40 -0.58 13.57
N LEU A 50 4.45 -1.28 13.14
CA LEU A 50 4.32 -2.51 12.38
C LEU A 50 5.48 -3.50 12.60
N ILE A 51 5.23 -4.74 12.23
CA ILE A 51 6.24 -5.77 12.05
C ILE A 51 6.09 -6.32 10.64
N LYS A 52 7.20 -6.42 9.91
CA LYS A 52 7.22 -7.07 8.59
C LYS A 52 8.49 -7.91 8.38
N LEU A 53 8.34 -8.96 7.62
CA LEU A 53 9.45 -9.68 7.04
C LEU A 53 9.73 -9.09 5.65
N GLU A 54 10.95 -8.62 5.42
CA GLU A 54 11.38 -8.05 4.16
C GLU A 54 11.76 -9.17 3.19
N LYS A 55 10.80 -9.54 2.35
CA LYS A 55 10.89 -10.65 1.38
C LYS A 55 11.27 -10.08 0.01
N ILE A 56 12.57 -9.81 -0.20
CA ILE A 56 13.07 -9.32 -1.49
C ILE A 56 13.59 -10.53 -2.27
N PRO A 57 12.94 -10.94 -3.36
CA PRO A 57 13.41 -12.06 -4.16
C PRO A 57 14.68 -11.67 -4.93
N VAL A 58 15.62 -12.62 -5.06
CA VAL A 58 16.82 -12.45 -5.87
C VAL A 58 16.49 -12.32 -7.35
N ILE A 59 15.51 -13.11 -7.79
CA ILE A 59 14.96 -13.07 -9.16
C ILE A 59 13.48 -12.82 -9.04
N PRO A 60 12.97 -11.67 -9.52
CA PRO A 60 11.53 -11.39 -9.49
C PRO A 60 10.79 -12.26 -10.51
N GLU A 61 9.69 -12.84 -10.07
CA GLU A 61 8.79 -13.65 -10.90
C GLU A 61 7.45 -12.92 -11.06
N GLN A 62 6.74 -13.19 -12.16
CA GLN A 62 5.49 -12.50 -12.46
C GLN A 62 4.42 -12.65 -11.37
N PHE A 63 4.32 -13.80 -10.73
CA PHE A 63 3.36 -14.06 -9.64
C PHE A 63 3.66 -13.29 -8.35
N MET A 64 4.86 -12.71 -8.22
CA MET A 64 5.26 -11.91 -7.05
C MET A 64 4.76 -10.46 -7.14
N GLY A 65 4.19 -10.07 -8.28
CA GLY A 65 3.57 -8.76 -8.46
C GLY A 65 2.26 -8.57 -7.69
N ILE A 66 1.71 -7.37 -7.77
CA ILE A 66 0.41 -7.05 -7.18
C ILE A 66 -0.69 -7.65 -8.08
N GLY A 67 -1.39 -8.67 -7.57
CA GLY A 67 -2.38 -9.43 -8.34
C GLY A 67 -3.56 -8.60 -8.86
N GLN A 68 -3.92 -7.50 -8.16
CA GLN A 68 -4.98 -6.58 -8.56
C GLN A 68 -4.59 -5.68 -9.73
N PHE A 69 -3.29 -5.49 -9.99
CA PHE A 69 -2.80 -4.60 -11.05
C PHE A 69 -2.72 -5.33 -12.38
N SER A 70 -3.18 -4.67 -13.42
CA SER A 70 -3.21 -5.20 -14.78
C SER A 70 -2.32 -4.43 -15.77
N SER A 71 -1.74 -3.31 -15.35
CA SER A 71 -0.95 -2.44 -16.21
C SER A 71 0.23 -1.80 -15.48
N LYS A 72 1.23 -1.35 -16.25
CA LYS A 72 2.42 -0.65 -15.73
C LYS A 72 2.05 0.68 -15.09
N GLU A 73 1.05 1.36 -15.63
CA GLU A 73 0.60 2.65 -15.14
C GLU A 73 0.09 2.56 -13.71
N GLU A 74 -0.51 1.46 -13.31
CA GLU A 74 -0.96 1.26 -11.92
C GLU A 74 0.22 1.21 -10.95
N TYR A 75 1.35 0.61 -11.34
CA TYR A 75 2.57 0.66 -10.53
C TYR A 75 3.16 2.07 -10.47
N VAL A 76 3.11 2.82 -11.57
CA VAL A 76 3.53 4.23 -11.61
C VAL A 76 2.65 5.05 -10.67
N TYR A 77 1.34 4.89 -10.74
CA TYR A 77 0.41 5.59 -9.83
C TYR A 77 0.67 5.25 -8.37
N LEU A 78 0.94 3.98 -8.06
CA LEU A 78 1.30 3.58 -6.70
C LEU A 78 2.59 4.26 -6.23
N CYS A 79 3.62 4.30 -7.05
CA CYS A 79 4.87 4.97 -6.70
C CYS A 79 4.66 6.46 -6.44
N ILE A 80 3.91 7.16 -7.30
CA ILE A 80 3.63 8.60 -7.11
C ILE A 80 2.76 8.84 -5.88
N LEU A 81 1.78 7.96 -5.62
CA LEU A 81 0.97 8.01 -4.40
C LEU A 81 1.84 7.85 -3.15
N LEU A 82 2.77 6.91 -3.14
CA LEU A 82 3.69 6.73 -2.01
C LEU A 82 4.59 7.96 -1.81
N MET A 83 5.07 8.58 -2.87
CA MET A 83 5.80 9.85 -2.80
C MET A 83 4.93 10.97 -2.20
N PHE A 84 3.67 11.05 -2.62
CA PHE A 84 2.71 12.03 -2.08
C PHE A 84 2.44 11.82 -0.57
N LEU A 85 2.37 10.56 -0.14
CA LEU A 85 2.14 10.21 1.26
C LEU A 85 3.38 10.40 2.14
N GLU A 86 4.59 10.29 1.57
CA GLU A 86 5.84 10.47 2.31
C GLU A 86 5.96 11.87 2.94
N ASP A 87 5.44 12.88 2.26
CA ASP A 87 5.45 14.28 2.72
C ASP A 87 4.32 14.61 3.70
N LYS A 88 3.48 13.63 4.06
CA LYS A 88 2.31 13.84 4.92
C LYS A 88 2.48 13.21 6.29
N ASP A 89 1.94 13.88 7.30
CA ASP A 89 1.82 13.31 8.64
C ASP A 89 0.77 12.19 8.68
N ALA A 90 0.96 11.22 9.58
CA ALA A 90 0.11 10.03 9.70
C ALA A 90 -1.38 10.33 9.97
N GLN A 91 -1.70 11.54 10.47
CA GLN A 91 -3.07 11.99 10.73
C GLN A 91 -3.55 13.03 9.71
N GLU A 92 -2.71 13.40 8.76
CA GLU A 92 -3.07 14.39 7.75
C GLU A 92 -4.07 13.80 6.77
N GLN A 93 -5.15 14.55 6.54
CA GLN A 93 -6.17 14.19 5.57
C GLN A 93 -5.90 14.86 4.22
N PHE A 94 -6.27 14.22 3.15
CA PHE A 94 -6.21 14.78 1.81
C PHE A 94 -7.46 14.41 1.02
N ILE A 95 -7.77 15.19 0.02
CA ILE A 95 -8.84 14.92 -0.94
C ILE A 95 -8.26 14.43 -2.27
N LEU A 96 -9.07 13.74 -3.05
CA LEU A 96 -8.62 13.12 -4.30
C LEU A 96 -8.05 14.14 -5.31
N SER A 97 -8.61 15.36 -5.36
CA SER A 97 -8.11 16.42 -6.25
C SER A 97 -6.66 16.82 -5.94
N GLN A 98 -6.28 16.89 -4.67
CA GLN A 98 -4.89 17.18 -4.29
C GLN A 98 -3.93 16.09 -4.78
N LEU A 99 -4.34 14.82 -4.70
CA LEU A 99 -3.55 13.71 -5.23
C LEU A 99 -3.43 13.78 -6.76
N THR A 100 -4.53 13.98 -7.47
CA THR A 100 -4.52 14.03 -8.94
C THR A 100 -3.75 15.24 -9.48
N GLU A 101 -3.83 16.39 -8.83
CA GLU A 101 -3.01 17.57 -9.13
C GLU A 101 -1.50 17.28 -8.93
N TYR A 102 -1.15 16.65 -7.80
CA TYR A 102 0.22 16.24 -7.54
C TYR A 102 0.74 15.25 -8.58
N MET A 103 -0.05 14.23 -8.92
CA MET A 103 0.31 13.22 -9.93
C MET A 103 0.54 13.86 -11.29
N THR A 104 -0.32 14.80 -11.69
CA THR A 104 -0.17 15.55 -12.95
C THR A 104 1.06 16.44 -12.96
N ALA A 105 1.40 17.04 -11.82
CA ALA A 105 2.61 17.87 -11.69
C ALA A 105 3.90 17.04 -11.76
N VAL A 106 3.91 15.84 -11.12
CA VAL A 106 5.09 14.96 -11.10
C VAL A 106 5.29 14.27 -12.45
N MET A 107 4.22 13.86 -13.11
CA MET A 107 4.27 13.11 -14.37
C MET A 107 3.20 13.62 -15.36
N PRO A 108 3.43 14.78 -15.95
CA PRO A 108 2.49 15.31 -16.94
C PRO A 108 2.46 14.44 -18.19
N GLY A 109 1.29 14.21 -18.74
CA GLY A 109 1.14 13.44 -19.97
C GLY A 109 -0.15 12.65 -20.04
N GLU A 110 -0.23 11.73 -21.00
CA GLU A 110 -1.43 10.96 -21.27
C GLU A 110 -1.88 10.10 -20.08
N ILE A 111 -0.95 9.57 -19.30
CA ILE A 111 -1.28 8.70 -18.15
C ILE A 111 -1.93 9.48 -17.00
N THR A 112 -1.75 10.78 -16.93
CA THR A 112 -2.38 11.69 -15.95
C THR A 112 -3.47 12.57 -16.55
N ASP A 113 -3.95 12.21 -17.72
CA ASP A 113 -5.17 12.78 -18.29
C ASP A 113 -6.40 12.15 -17.63
N TRP A 114 -6.92 12.83 -16.61
CA TRP A 114 -8.06 12.36 -15.81
C TRP A 114 -9.42 12.50 -16.54
N THR A 115 -9.46 13.06 -17.73
CA THR A 115 -10.65 12.99 -18.60
C THR A 115 -10.88 11.59 -19.14
N LEU A 116 -9.80 10.80 -19.25
CA LEU A 116 -9.86 9.42 -19.74
C LEU A 116 -10.39 8.47 -18.64
N TYR A 117 -11.49 7.80 -18.94
CA TYR A 117 -12.12 6.85 -18.03
C TYR A 117 -11.17 5.73 -17.57
N ASN A 118 -10.33 5.21 -18.45
CA ASN A 118 -9.38 4.15 -18.10
C ASN A 118 -8.35 4.60 -17.06
N ASN A 119 -7.86 5.84 -17.13
CA ASN A 119 -6.91 6.37 -16.15
C ASN A 119 -7.57 6.49 -14.78
N ARG A 120 -8.81 6.97 -14.72
CA ARG A 120 -9.57 7.03 -13.47
C ARG A 120 -9.78 5.64 -12.86
N ARG A 121 -10.16 4.64 -13.65
CA ARG A 121 -10.31 3.25 -13.18
C ARG A 121 -9.01 2.67 -12.63
N LYS A 122 -7.89 2.91 -13.28
CA LYS A 122 -6.57 2.48 -12.81
C LYS A 122 -6.22 3.14 -11.48
N LEU A 123 -6.44 4.45 -11.34
CA LEU A 123 -6.19 5.16 -10.10
C LEU A 123 -7.05 4.63 -8.94
N ILE A 124 -8.34 4.39 -9.19
CA ILE A 124 -9.24 3.83 -8.18
C ILE A 124 -8.78 2.44 -7.73
N ARG A 125 -8.32 1.61 -8.65
CA ARG A 125 -7.77 0.29 -8.31
C ARG A 125 -6.53 0.40 -7.42
N VAL A 126 -5.65 1.36 -7.69
CA VAL A 126 -4.49 1.65 -6.85
C VAL A 126 -4.91 2.15 -5.47
N LEU A 127 -5.86 3.08 -5.40
CA LEU A 127 -6.39 3.59 -4.12
C LEU A 127 -7.03 2.46 -3.30
N ARG A 128 -7.85 1.62 -3.92
CA ARG A 128 -8.46 0.46 -3.28
C ARG A 128 -7.40 -0.47 -2.67
N TYR A 129 -6.35 -0.76 -3.45
CA TYR A 129 -5.22 -1.54 -2.98
C TYR A 129 -4.54 -0.90 -1.76
N THR A 130 -4.31 0.42 -1.76
CA THR A 130 -3.68 1.12 -0.62
C THR A 130 -4.55 1.13 0.63
N VAL A 131 -5.88 1.18 0.48
CA VAL A 131 -6.83 1.03 1.60
C VAL A 131 -6.79 -0.40 2.15
N GLU A 132 -6.85 -1.41 1.30
CA GLU A 132 -6.76 -2.83 1.70
C GLU A 132 -5.45 -3.16 2.41
N GLN A 133 -4.36 -2.50 2.04
CA GLN A 133 -3.06 -2.66 2.68
C GLN A 133 -2.88 -1.81 3.96
N GLY A 134 -3.88 -1.01 4.34
CA GLY A 134 -3.81 -0.15 5.53
C GLY A 134 -2.86 1.05 5.39
N MET A 135 -2.44 1.41 4.17
CA MET A 135 -1.60 2.59 3.90
C MET A 135 -2.42 3.88 3.99
N VAL A 136 -3.67 3.82 3.57
CA VAL A 136 -4.62 4.93 3.54
C VAL A 136 -5.92 4.47 4.20
N ARG A 137 -6.61 5.37 4.88
CA ARG A 137 -7.93 5.14 5.46
C ARG A 137 -8.94 6.13 4.89
N VAL A 138 -10.12 5.65 4.55
CA VAL A 138 -11.25 6.51 4.20
C VAL A 138 -11.86 7.07 5.48
N THR A 139 -12.03 8.39 5.57
CA THR A 139 -12.55 9.07 6.77
C THR A 139 -14.02 9.48 6.65
N ASP A 140 -14.49 9.72 5.43
CA ASP A 140 -15.87 10.10 5.12
C ASP A 140 -16.50 9.18 4.08
N GLY A 141 -17.60 8.53 4.43
CA GLY A 141 -18.38 7.65 3.56
C GLY A 141 -18.08 6.16 3.75
N THR A 142 -18.84 5.32 3.06
CA THR A 142 -18.54 3.90 2.91
C THR A 142 -17.53 3.73 1.77
N ASP A 143 -16.62 2.77 1.89
CA ASP A 143 -15.57 2.53 0.90
C ASP A 143 -16.10 2.41 -0.54
N ASP A 144 -17.28 1.81 -0.71
CA ASP A 144 -17.94 1.64 -2.00
C ASP A 144 -18.47 2.96 -2.56
N VAL A 145 -19.09 3.80 -1.73
CA VAL A 145 -19.60 5.12 -2.12
C VAL A 145 -18.48 6.08 -2.47
N PHE A 146 -17.39 6.07 -1.69
CA PHE A 146 -16.20 6.88 -2.00
C PHE A 146 -15.61 6.53 -3.36
N MET A 147 -15.54 5.25 -3.70
CA MET A 147 -14.96 4.79 -4.97
C MET A 147 -15.87 5.09 -6.17
N ASP A 148 -17.20 5.05 -6.00
CA ASP A 148 -18.16 5.42 -7.05
C ASP A 148 -18.26 6.95 -7.20
N ASP A 149 -18.25 7.70 -6.11
CA ASP A 149 -18.23 9.17 -6.12
C ASP A 149 -16.87 9.72 -6.61
N ALA A 150 -15.77 9.04 -6.32
CA ALA A 150 -14.46 9.40 -6.85
C ALA A 150 -14.40 9.34 -8.38
N LEU A 151 -15.17 8.44 -9.01
CA LEU A 151 -15.35 8.44 -10.46
C LEU A 151 -16.08 9.69 -10.96
N SER A 152 -16.97 10.26 -10.17
CA SER A 152 -17.71 11.49 -10.51
C SER A 152 -16.95 12.76 -10.15
N LEU A 153 -16.18 12.77 -9.07
CA LEU A 153 -15.40 13.94 -8.59
C LEU A 153 -14.16 14.22 -9.46
N ILE A 154 -13.55 13.20 -10.07
CA ILE A 154 -12.47 13.41 -11.06
C ILE A 154 -13.00 14.07 -12.34
N HIS A 155 -14.33 14.21 -12.47
CA HIS A 155 -14.98 14.83 -13.62
C HIS A 155 -15.09 16.37 -13.52
N ILE A 156 -14.75 16.98 -12.40
CA ILE A 156 -14.99 18.40 -12.10
C ILE A 156 -13.68 19.18 -11.95
N SER A 157 -12.75 18.99 -12.83
CA SER A 157 -11.59 19.90 -12.88
C SER A 157 -11.16 20.19 -14.29
#